data_81794e10a2fe1bf228ea420203b3869b
#
_entry.id   81794e10a2fe1bf228ea420203b3869b
#
_cell.length_a   1.000
_cell.length_b   1.000
_cell.length_c   1.000
_cell.angle_alpha   90.00
_cell.angle_beta   90.00
_cell.angle_gamma   90.00
#
_symmetry.space_group_name_H-M   'P 1'
#
loop_
_entity.id
_entity.type
_entity.pdbx_description
1 polymer ?
#
loop_
_entity_poly.entity_id
_entity_poly.type
_entity_poly.pdbx_seq_one_letter_code
_entity_poly.pdbx_strand_id
1 'polypeptide(L)'
;MPAGATTSAKPDHQLWTNLLQKHVNSAGFVDYGNFLKDNVELDSYLQALSAGIPDSQNWTREEQLAYWINAYNAFTVKLILENYPLKSIKDLNSPISVPFLNSIWDKKFINLGGKKYSLNNIEHNILREKFQEPRIHFAINCASVSCPKLRNEAYIASKLNQQLEDQAETFINDPSKNKLLPSNPKLSKIFSWFGADFEKQGNLRNYVNRYADIKVKADANIDYMEYDWNLNDQ
;
A
#
# COMPACT_ATOMS: atom_id res chain seq x y z
N MET A 1 34.25 9.38 -24.76
CA MET A 1 34.04 9.54 -23.31
C MET A 1 32.63 9.01 -22.99
N PRO A 2 32.47 8.03 -22.12
CA PRO A 2 31.12 7.61 -21.74
C PRO A 2 30.47 8.79 -20.98
N ALA A 3 29.27 9.17 -21.41
CA ALA A 3 28.45 10.15 -20.72
C ALA A 3 28.29 9.68 -19.27
N GLY A 4 28.71 10.51 -18.31
CA GLY A 4 28.56 10.23 -16.91
C GLY A 4 27.10 9.99 -16.59
N ALA A 5 26.79 8.84 -16.04
CA ALA A 5 25.47 8.56 -15.50
C ALA A 5 25.20 9.60 -14.40
N THR A 6 24.33 10.57 -14.72
CA THR A 6 23.80 11.46 -13.70
C THR A 6 23.01 10.60 -12.74
N THR A 7 23.54 10.33 -11.55
CA THR A 7 22.79 9.71 -10.48
C THR A 7 21.59 10.60 -10.19
N SER A 8 20.39 10.13 -10.52
CA SER A 8 19.18 10.87 -10.19
C SER A 8 19.10 11.02 -8.67
N ALA A 9 18.83 12.25 -8.20
CA ALA A 9 18.71 12.50 -6.77
C ALA A 9 17.55 11.66 -6.20
N LYS A 10 17.78 11.03 -5.05
CA LYS A 10 16.73 10.30 -4.33
C LYS A 10 15.63 11.30 -3.93
N PRO A 11 14.34 10.96 -4.13
CA PRO A 11 13.26 11.86 -3.74
C PRO A 11 13.23 12.08 -2.23
N ASP A 12 13.03 13.32 -1.82
CA ASP A 12 12.72 13.63 -0.43
C ASP A 12 11.23 13.27 -0.17
N HIS A 13 11.00 12.40 0.78
CA HIS A 13 9.66 11.97 1.16
C HIS A 13 8.96 12.93 2.15
N GLN A 14 9.62 14.04 2.56
CA GLN A 14 9.04 14.98 3.52
C GLN A 14 7.78 15.66 3.00
N LEU A 15 7.77 16.01 1.70
CA LEU A 15 6.57 16.61 1.07
C LEU A 15 5.37 15.65 1.16
N TRP A 16 5.58 14.37 0.92
CA TRP A 16 4.54 13.35 1.07
C TRP A 16 4.09 13.20 2.52
N THR A 17 5.01 13.19 3.47
CA THR A 17 4.69 13.20 4.91
C THR A 17 3.81 14.40 5.28
N ASN A 18 4.15 15.60 4.81
CA ASN A 18 3.37 16.81 5.10
C ASN A 18 1.93 16.72 4.57
N LEU A 19 1.76 16.21 3.34
CA LEU A 19 0.44 15.99 2.74
C LEU A 19 -0.37 14.95 3.51
N LEU A 20 0.27 13.84 3.88
CA LEU A 20 -0.38 12.79 4.67
C LEU A 20 -0.81 13.30 6.05
N GLN A 21 0.04 14.05 6.75
CA GLN A 21 -0.29 14.63 8.05
C GLN A 21 -1.45 15.61 7.98
N LYS A 22 -1.58 16.34 6.86
CA LYS A 22 -2.65 17.31 6.66
C LYS A 22 -4.00 16.68 6.34
N HIS A 23 -4.00 15.59 5.59
CA HIS A 23 -5.21 15.04 4.97
C HIS A 23 -5.57 13.61 5.42
N VAL A 24 -4.73 12.96 6.22
CA VAL A 24 -4.99 11.59 6.68
C VAL A 24 -5.09 11.59 8.20
N ASN A 25 -6.23 11.16 8.74
CA ASN A 25 -6.43 11.07 10.18
C ASN A 25 -5.71 9.84 10.79
N SER A 26 -5.72 9.73 12.11
CA SER A 26 -5.05 8.63 12.83
C SER A 26 -5.60 7.24 12.50
N ALA A 27 -6.85 7.15 12.05
CA ALA A 27 -7.48 5.91 11.61
C ALA A 27 -7.16 5.54 10.15
N GLY A 28 -6.46 6.43 9.40
CA GLY A 28 -6.07 6.20 8.02
C GLY A 28 -7.13 6.58 6.99
N PHE A 29 -8.18 7.29 7.40
CA PHE A 29 -9.16 7.87 6.49
C PHE A 29 -8.62 9.17 5.90
N VAL A 30 -8.94 9.41 4.63
CA VAL A 30 -8.42 10.52 3.83
C VAL A 30 -9.50 11.57 3.61
N ASP A 31 -9.20 12.84 3.87
CA ASP A 31 -10.04 13.96 3.48
C ASP A 31 -9.75 14.32 2.00
N TYR A 32 -10.31 13.52 1.09
CA TYR A 32 -10.10 13.72 -0.34
C TYR A 32 -10.61 15.08 -0.82
N GLY A 33 -11.72 15.57 -0.25
CA GLY A 33 -12.29 16.86 -0.60
C GLY A 33 -11.33 18.03 -0.33
N ASN A 34 -10.65 18.03 0.82
CA ASN A 34 -9.64 19.04 1.12
C ASN A 34 -8.28 18.73 0.46
N PHE A 35 -7.94 17.47 0.24
CA PHE A 35 -6.70 17.09 -0.44
C PHE A 35 -6.63 17.64 -1.86
N LEU A 36 -7.76 17.79 -2.55
CA LEU A 36 -7.84 18.42 -3.88
C LEU A 36 -7.22 19.81 -3.91
N LYS A 37 -7.22 20.55 -2.80
CA LYS A 37 -6.63 21.90 -2.72
C LYS A 37 -5.09 21.88 -2.80
N ASP A 38 -4.47 20.76 -2.43
CA ASP A 38 -3.02 20.56 -2.42
C ASP A 38 -2.58 19.60 -3.56
N ASN A 39 -3.40 19.51 -4.62
CA ASN A 39 -3.10 18.63 -5.76
C ASN A 39 -1.80 19.02 -6.49
N VAL A 40 -1.43 20.30 -6.49
CA VAL A 40 -0.17 20.80 -7.09
C VAL A 40 1.04 20.28 -6.31
N GLU A 41 0.95 20.27 -4.98
CA GLU A 41 2.00 19.75 -4.11
C GLU A 41 2.15 18.24 -4.28
N LEU A 42 1.03 17.51 -4.42
CA LEU A 42 1.07 16.09 -4.75
C LEU A 42 1.72 15.85 -6.10
N ASP A 43 1.37 16.62 -7.13
CA ASP A 43 1.99 16.51 -8.45
C ASP A 43 3.50 16.77 -8.41
N SER A 44 3.94 17.72 -7.59
CA SER A 44 5.36 17.99 -7.35
C SER A 44 6.08 16.79 -6.74
N TYR A 45 5.44 16.10 -5.78
CA TYR A 45 5.98 14.87 -5.21
C TYR A 45 6.03 13.72 -6.23
N LEU A 46 4.99 13.55 -7.04
CA LEU A 46 4.96 12.51 -8.09
C LEU A 46 6.03 12.76 -9.17
N GLN A 47 6.32 14.03 -9.48
CA GLN A 47 7.43 14.41 -10.37
C GLN A 47 8.79 14.06 -9.75
N ALA A 48 8.98 14.31 -8.45
CA ALA A 48 10.20 13.93 -7.74
C ALA A 48 10.40 12.39 -7.73
N LEU A 49 9.33 11.61 -7.53
CA LEU A 49 9.37 10.16 -7.70
C LEU A 49 9.78 9.76 -9.12
N SER A 50 9.20 10.42 -10.15
CA SER A 50 9.53 10.11 -11.54
C SER A 50 10.98 10.44 -11.91
N ALA A 51 11.56 11.48 -11.31
CA ALA A 51 12.94 11.87 -11.54
C ALA A 51 13.95 10.98 -10.81
N GLY A 52 13.58 10.45 -9.63
CA GLY A 52 14.47 9.69 -8.74
C GLY A 52 14.09 8.21 -8.65
N ILE A 53 14.13 7.45 -9.75
CA ILE A 53 13.82 6.03 -9.73
C ILE A 53 14.93 5.22 -9.06
N PRO A 54 14.58 4.22 -8.21
CA PRO A 54 15.55 3.34 -7.60
C PRO A 54 16.39 2.55 -8.61
N ASP A 55 17.68 2.55 -8.40
CA ASP A 55 18.60 1.62 -9.03
C ASP A 55 19.32 0.76 -7.98
N SER A 56 19.62 -0.49 -8.34
CA SER A 56 20.20 -1.46 -7.40
C SER A 56 21.67 -1.19 -7.05
N GLN A 57 22.34 -0.26 -7.73
CA GLN A 57 23.76 0.05 -7.50
C GLN A 57 23.92 1.14 -6.44
N ASN A 58 22.97 2.10 -6.38
CA ASN A 58 23.08 3.29 -5.55
C ASN A 58 22.05 3.37 -4.43
N TRP A 59 21.06 2.47 -4.42
CA TRP A 59 19.99 2.47 -3.43
C TRP A 59 20.04 1.21 -2.56
N THR A 60 19.92 1.37 -1.25
CA THR A 60 19.75 0.22 -0.36
C THR A 60 18.40 -0.47 -0.62
N ARG A 61 18.26 -1.70 -0.13
CA ARG A 61 17.00 -2.44 -0.22
C ARG A 61 15.85 -1.67 0.45
N GLU A 62 16.14 -1.09 1.61
CA GLU A 62 15.17 -0.32 2.41
C GLU A 62 14.74 0.97 1.70
N GLU A 63 15.66 1.67 1.06
CA GLU A 63 15.35 2.85 0.26
C GLU A 63 14.46 2.49 -0.94
N GLN A 64 14.79 1.41 -1.64
CA GLN A 64 13.98 0.93 -2.76
C GLN A 64 12.58 0.51 -2.31
N LEU A 65 12.47 -0.23 -1.21
CA LEU A 65 11.19 -0.70 -0.68
C LEU A 65 10.31 0.47 -0.22
N ALA A 66 10.88 1.41 0.54
CA ALA A 66 10.17 2.63 0.96
C ALA A 66 9.67 3.45 -0.23
N TYR A 67 10.52 3.63 -1.26
CA TYR A 67 10.13 4.32 -2.48
C TYR A 67 8.91 3.67 -3.15
N TRP A 68 8.92 2.35 -3.36
CA TRP A 68 7.84 1.68 -4.07
C TRP A 68 6.53 1.65 -3.28
N ILE A 69 6.60 1.55 -1.94
CA ILE A 69 5.41 1.69 -1.08
C ILE A 69 4.83 3.11 -1.19
N ASN A 70 5.67 4.13 -1.08
CA ASN A 70 5.24 5.52 -1.21
C ASN A 70 4.68 5.82 -2.61
N ALA A 71 5.32 5.31 -3.66
CA ALA A 71 4.84 5.47 -5.03
C ALA A 71 3.44 4.85 -5.21
N TYR A 72 3.23 3.62 -4.75
CA TYR A 72 1.92 2.98 -4.79
C TYR A 72 0.85 3.84 -4.11
N ASN A 73 1.12 4.26 -2.87
CA ASN A 73 0.17 5.03 -2.07
C ASN A 73 -0.12 6.41 -2.67
N ALA A 74 0.91 7.14 -3.08
CA ALA A 74 0.75 8.48 -3.65
C ALA A 74 -0.01 8.45 -5.00
N PHE A 75 0.31 7.49 -5.87
CA PHE A 75 -0.42 7.33 -7.13
C PHE A 75 -1.84 6.80 -6.93
N THR A 76 -2.10 6.01 -5.89
CA THR A 76 -3.47 5.62 -5.52
C THR A 76 -4.28 6.84 -5.08
N VAL A 77 -3.73 7.68 -4.20
CA VAL A 77 -4.37 8.94 -3.80
C VAL A 77 -4.62 9.84 -5.02
N LYS A 78 -3.61 10.02 -5.88
CA LYS A 78 -3.75 10.81 -7.11
C LYS A 78 -4.88 10.30 -8.01
N LEU A 79 -4.96 8.99 -8.20
CA LEU A 79 -6.02 8.36 -9.00
C LEU A 79 -7.41 8.67 -8.43
N ILE A 80 -7.58 8.63 -7.11
CA ILE A 80 -8.83 8.99 -6.46
C ILE A 80 -9.13 10.48 -6.67
N LEU A 81 -8.19 11.38 -6.42
CA LEU A 81 -8.37 12.83 -6.56
C LEU A 81 -8.78 13.22 -7.98
N GLU A 82 -8.20 12.59 -9.01
CA GLU A 82 -8.54 12.84 -10.42
C GLU A 82 -9.97 12.43 -10.79
N ASN A 83 -10.60 11.59 -9.98
CA ASN A 83 -11.93 11.05 -10.25
C ASN A 83 -12.95 11.35 -9.13
N TYR A 84 -12.55 12.14 -8.13
CA TYR A 84 -13.42 12.48 -6.99
C TYR A 84 -14.52 13.47 -7.41
N PRO A 85 -15.78 13.30 -6.90
CA PRO A 85 -16.19 12.31 -5.91
C PRO A 85 -16.56 10.95 -6.54
N LEU A 86 -16.21 9.86 -5.83
CA LEU A 86 -16.61 8.49 -6.17
C LEU A 86 -16.86 7.71 -4.87
N LYS A 87 -17.60 6.59 -4.95
CA LYS A 87 -17.92 5.77 -3.78
C LYS A 87 -16.89 4.66 -3.53
N SER A 88 -16.17 4.26 -4.57
CA SER A 88 -15.21 3.16 -4.52
C SER A 88 -14.20 3.30 -5.64
N ILE A 89 -12.95 2.91 -5.41
CA ILE A 89 -11.95 2.79 -6.49
C ILE A 89 -12.45 1.85 -7.61
N LYS A 90 -13.32 0.90 -7.29
CA LYS A 90 -13.94 -0.02 -8.26
C LYS A 90 -14.86 0.67 -9.27
N ASP A 91 -15.37 1.85 -8.96
CA ASP A 91 -16.19 2.64 -9.89
C ASP A 91 -15.40 3.06 -11.13
N LEU A 92 -14.07 3.02 -11.05
CA LEU A 92 -13.13 3.31 -12.15
C LEU A 92 -12.87 2.10 -13.07
N ASN A 93 -13.43 0.93 -12.76
CA ASN A 93 -13.35 -0.22 -13.66
C ASN A 93 -14.14 0.02 -14.93
N SER A 94 -13.64 -0.49 -16.05
CA SER A 94 -14.39 -0.45 -17.32
C SER A 94 -15.73 -1.20 -17.18
N PRO A 95 -16.86 -0.66 -17.69
CA PRO A 95 -18.14 -1.37 -17.72
C PRO A 95 -18.10 -2.71 -18.47
N ILE A 96 -17.12 -2.88 -19.36
CA ILE A 96 -16.89 -4.11 -20.14
C ILE A 96 -15.72 -4.89 -19.54
N SER A 97 -15.60 -4.94 -18.22
CA SER A 97 -14.55 -5.72 -17.57
C SER A 97 -14.93 -7.20 -17.56
N VAL A 98 -14.22 -8.00 -18.33
CA VAL A 98 -14.18 -9.45 -18.10
C VAL A 98 -13.55 -9.67 -16.73
N PRO A 99 -14.16 -10.50 -15.83
CA PRO A 99 -13.54 -10.81 -14.56
C PRO A 99 -12.07 -11.20 -14.76
N PHE A 100 -11.17 -10.56 -13.99
CA PHE A 100 -9.70 -10.72 -14.06
C PHE A 100 -8.98 -10.06 -15.26
N LEU A 101 -9.67 -9.33 -16.13
CA LEU A 101 -9.02 -8.57 -17.22
C LEU A 101 -9.51 -7.11 -17.19
N ASN A 102 -8.59 -6.16 -17.23
CA ASN A 102 -8.83 -4.71 -17.29
C ASN A 102 -9.41 -4.07 -16.01
N SER A 103 -8.95 -4.50 -14.85
CA SER A 103 -9.24 -3.78 -13.60
C SER A 103 -8.52 -2.42 -13.57
N ILE A 104 -9.00 -1.48 -12.75
CA ILE A 104 -8.32 -0.19 -12.56
C ILE A 104 -6.87 -0.37 -12.10
N TRP A 105 -6.58 -1.44 -11.35
CA TRP A 105 -5.23 -1.78 -10.90
C TRP A 105 -4.28 -2.19 -12.06
N ASP A 106 -4.81 -2.63 -13.20
CA ASP A 106 -4.02 -3.01 -14.38
C ASP A 106 -3.78 -1.83 -15.33
N LYS A 107 -4.53 -0.73 -15.16
CA LYS A 107 -4.40 0.47 -15.99
C LYS A 107 -3.02 1.10 -15.80
N LYS A 108 -2.27 1.26 -16.89
CA LYS A 108 -0.93 1.86 -16.88
C LYS A 108 -1.01 3.40 -16.92
N PHE A 109 -1.28 4.03 -15.80
CA PHE A 109 -1.38 5.49 -15.65
C PHE A 109 -0.18 6.11 -14.93
N ILE A 110 0.63 5.32 -14.24
CA ILE A 110 1.79 5.76 -13.45
C ILE A 110 2.98 5.90 -14.38
N ASN A 111 3.57 7.10 -14.45
CA ASN A 111 4.78 7.34 -15.24
C ASN A 111 5.96 7.60 -14.31
N LEU A 112 6.94 6.70 -14.29
CA LEU A 112 8.15 6.80 -13.49
C LEU A 112 9.36 6.55 -14.39
N GLY A 113 10.25 7.57 -14.50
CA GLY A 113 11.46 7.50 -15.35
C GLY A 113 11.19 7.16 -16.82
N GLY A 114 10.12 7.68 -17.36
CA GLY A 114 9.73 7.42 -18.74
C GLY A 114 9.11 6.04 -19.00
N LYS A 115 8.92 5.22 -17.95
CA LYS A 115 8.22 3.93 -18.05
C LYS A 115 6.84 4.02 -17.44
N LYS A 116 5.88 3.34 -18.08
CA LYS A 116 4.51 3.27 -17.57
C LYS A 116 4.29 2.04 -16.71
N TYR A 117 3.72 2.26 -15.52
CA TYR A 117 3.36 1.23 -14.55
C TYR A 117 1.86 1.28 -14.25
N SER A 118 1.35 0.18 -13.76
CA SER A 118 0.05 0.07 -13.10
C SER A 118 0.26 -0.19 -11.61
N LEU A 119 -0.79 -0.05 -10.81
CA LEU A 119 -0.73 -0.44 -9.40
C LEU A 119 -0.36 -1.92 -9.25
N ASN A 120 -0.95 -2.81 -10.06
CA ASN A 120 -0.60 -4.23 -10.09
C ASN A 120 0.88 -4.47 -10.47
N ASN A 121 1.46 -3.68 -11.38
CA ASN A 121 2.90 -3.82 -11.67
C ASN A 121 3.75 -3.49 -10.44
N ILE A 122 3.41 -2.43 -9.70
CA ILE A 122 4.16 -2.07 -8.50
C ILE A 122 3.99 -3.13 -7.42
N GLU A 123 2.74 -3.55 -7.14
CA GLU A 123 2.45 -4.52 -6.09
C GLU A 123 3.03 -5.91 -6.42
N HIS A 124 2.64 -6.48 -7.55
CA HIS A 124 2.96 -7.88 -7.85
C HIS A 124 4.38 -8.08 -8.37
N ASN A 125 4.79 -7.31 -9.41
CA ASN A 125 6.07 -7.55 -10.07
C ASN A 125 7.25 -6.88 -9.35
N ILE A 126 7.00 -5.89 -8.48
CA ILE A 126 8.09 -5.20 -7.77
C ILE A 126 8.03 -5.53 -6.28
N LEU A 127 7.00 -5.09 -5.55
CA LEU A 127 6.96 -5.24 -4.09
C LEU A 127 6.96 -6.71 -3.66
N ARG A 128 6.07 -7.53 -4.21
CA ARG A 128 5.94 -8.95 -3.83
C ARG A 128 7.11 -9.80 -4.35
N GLU A 129 7.43 -9.66 -5.64
CA GLU A 129 8.42 -10.53 -6.30
C GLU A 129 9.84 -10.22 -5.85
N LYS A 130 10.24 -8.93 -5.86
CA LYS A 130 11.64 -8.55 -5.61
C LYS A 130 11.99 -8.48 -4.13
N PHE A 131 11.05 -8.07 -3.26
CA PHE A 131 11.36 -7.85 -1.85
C PHE A 131 10.97 -9.03 -0.96
N GLN A 132 9.97 -9.82 -1.34
CA GLN A 132 9.48 -10.95 -0.53
C GLN A 132 9.21 -10.57 0.93
N GLU A 133 8.65 -9.39 1.15
CA GLU A 133 8.34 -8.79 2.44
C GLU A 133 6.82 -8.79 2.65
N PRO A 134 6.24 -9.75 3.39
CA PRO A 134 4.77 -9.87 3.49
C PRO A 134 4.10 -8.68 4.18
N ARG A 135 4.84 -7.90 4.99
CA ARG A 135 4.29 -6.71 5.65
C ARG A 135 3.93 -5.57 4.67
N ILE A 136 4.35 -5.65 3.40
CA ILE A 136 3.89 -4.70 2.36
C ILE A 136 2.38 -4.69 2.25
N HIS A 137 1.72 -5.85 2.47
CA HIS A 137 0.26 -5.96 2.42
C HIS A 137 -0.46 -5.14 3.50
N PHE A 138 0.27 -4.66 4.51
CA PHE A 138 -0.24 -3.73 5.53
C PHE A 138 0.22 -2.29 5.31
N ALA A 139 1.11 -2.07 4.34
CA ALA A 139 1.71 -0.77 4.05
C ALA A 139 1.13 -0.08 2.81
N ILE A 140 0.64 -0.85 1.83
CA ILE A 140 -0.02 -0.31 0.64
C ILE A 140 -1.53 -0.20 0.87
N ASN A 141 -2.12 0.92 0.41
CA ASN A 141 -3.53 1.22 0.59
C ASN A 141 -4.23 1.37 -0.77
N CYS A 142 -5.29 0.62 -0.99
CA CYS A 142 -6.08 0.64 -2.22
C CYS A 142 -7.32 1.54 -2.13
N ALA A 143 -7.30 2.54 -1.26
CA ALA A 143 -8.37 3.51 -1.06
C ALA A 143 -9.73 2.89 -0.63
N SER A 144 -9.75 1.77 0.07
CA SER A 144 -10.99 1.18 0.58
C SER A 144 -11.02 1.11 2.10
N VAL A 145 -12.24 1.10 2.67
CA VAL A 145 -12.46 0.98 4.12
C VAL A 145 -11.80 -0.26 4.71
N SER A 146 -11.82 -1.40 4.02
CA SER A 146 -11.20 -2.64 4.50
C SER A 146 -9.69 -2.74 4.25
N CYS A 147 -9.07 -1.78 3.55
CA CYS A 147 -7.61 -1.71 3.44
C CYS A 147 -6.95 -1.51 4.81
N PRO A 148 -5.68 -1.88 4.96
CA PRO A 148 -4.84 -1.34 6.02
C PRO A 148 -4.89 0.19 6.00
N LYS A 149 -4.80 0.82 7.16
CA LYS A 149 -4.82 2.28 7.24
C LYS A 149 -3.72 2.90 6.38
N LEU A 150 -4.05 3.94 5.63
CA LEU A 150 -3.01 4.78 5.04
C LEU A 150 -2.26 5.47 6.17
N ARG A 151 -0.94 5.21 6.27
CA ARG A 151 -0.11 5.82 7.31
C ARG A 151 -0.02 7.32 7.06
N ASN A 152 -0.14 8.13 8.11
CA ASN A 152 -0.07 9.59 8.02
C ASN A 152 1.39 10.13 7.99
N GLU A 153 2.34 9.31 7.58
CA GLU A 153 3.71 9.68 7.26
C GLU A 153 4.23 8.80 6.12
N ALA A 154 5.19 9.30 5.37
CA ALA A 154 5.87 8.51 4.34
C ALA A 154 6.72 7.42 4.96
N TYR A 155 6.88 6.32 4.23
CA TYR A 155 7.88 5.30 4.57
C TYR A 155 9.28 5.83 4.24
N ILE A 156 10.22 5.66 5.16
CA ILE A 156 11.62 6.08 4.98
C ILE A 156 12.56 4.96 5.40
N ALA A 157 13.67 4.82 4.68
CA ALA A 157 14.60 3.70 4.87
C ALA A 157 15.07 3.52 6.32
N SER A 158 15.38 4.63 7.00
CA SER A 158 15.89 4.61 8.39
C SER A 158 14.87 4.12 9.43
N LYS A 159 13.57 4.16 9.13
CA LYS A 159 12.47 3.72 10.01
C LYS A 159 11.67 2.56 9.42
N LEU A 160 11.99 2.10 8.21
CA LEU A 160 11.14 1.21 7.43
C LEU A 160 10.73 -0.05 8.19
N ASN A 161 11.68 -0.72 8.82
CA ASN A 161 11.35 -1.93 9.59
C ASN A 161 10.37 -1.63 10.73
N GLN A 162 10.58 -0.55 11.49
CA GLN A 162 9.66 -0.14 12.55
C GLN A 162 8.28 0.22 12.00
N GLN A 163 8.23 0.96 10.87
CA GLN A 163 6.96 1.36 10.24
C GLN A 163 6.18 0.14 9.73
N LEU A 164 6.85 -0.87 9.20
CA LEU A 164 6.23 -2.11 8.73
C LEU A 164 5.75 -2.99 9.89
N GLU A 165 6.51 -3.07 10.99
CA GLU A 165 6.08 -3.79 12.22
C GLU A 165 4.82 -3.13 12.80
N ASP A 166 4.85 -1.82 12.99
CA ASP A 166 3.75 -1.03 13.52
C ASP A 166 2.45 -1.17 12.68
N GLN A 167 2.58 -1.19 11.35
CA GLN A 167 1.45 -1.42 10.46
C GLN A 167 0.91 -2.86 10.57
N ALA A 168 1.78 -3.86 10.69
CA ALA A 168 1.37 -5.25 10.84
C ALA A 168 0.63 -5.46 12.18
N GLU A 169 1.19 -4.95 13.28
CA GLU A 169 0.59 -5.01 14.61
C GLU A 169 -0.76 -4.29 14.64
N THR A 170 -0.80 -3.04 14.12
CA THR A 170 -2.03 -2.25 14.03
C THR A 170 -3.10 -2.97 13.23
N PHE A 171 -2.77 -3.47 12.02
CA PHE A 171 -3.76 -4.10 11.14
C PHE A 171 -4.30 -5.41 11.71
N ILE A 172 -3.43 -6.25 12.26
CA ILE A 172 -3.82 -7.57 12.77
C ILE A 172 -4.74 -7.42 14.00
N ASN A 173 -4.48 -6.44 14.87
CA ASN A 173 -5.26 -6.21 16.09
C ASN A 173 -6.47 -5.27 15.89
N ASP A 174 -6.66 -4.71 14.69
CA ASP A 174 -7.84 -3.87 14.40
C ASP A 174 -9.11 -4.75 14.30
N PRO A 175 -10.08 -4.61 15.24
CA PRO A 175 -11.29 -5.42 15.26
C PRO A 175 -12.23 -5.14 14.06
N SER A 176 -12.06 -4.01 13.37
CA SER A 176 -12.77 -3.71 12.13
C SER A 176 -12.25 -4.51 10.93
N LYS A 177 -11.02 -5.02 11.01
CA LYS A 177 -10.32 -5.78 9.97
C LYS A 177 -10.25 -7.27 10.29
N ASN A 178 -10.07 -7.62 11.58
CA ASN A 178 -9.88 -8.98 12.04
C ASN A 178 -10.64 -9.21 13.36
N LYS A 179 -11.41 -10.28 13.45
CA LYS A 179 -11.99 -10.73 14.70
C LYS A 179 -11.12 -11.86 15.25
N LEU A 180 -10.15 -11.48 16.06
CA LEU A 180 -9.24 -12.43 16.70
C LEU A 180 -9.96 -13.20 17.80
N LEU A 181 -10.22 -14.48 17.55
CA LEU A 181 -10.76 -15.44 18.53
C LEU A 181 -9.85 -16.67 18.56
N PRO A 182 -9.60 -17.27 19.74
CA PRO A 182 -8.65 -18.37 19.83
C PRO A 182 -8.97 -19.57 18.96
N SER A 183 -10.25 -19.91 18.76
CA SER A 183 -10.64 -21.14 18.06
C SER A 183 -11.26 -20.88 16.68
N ASN A 184 -11.96 -19.76 16.48
CA ASN A 184 -12.66 -19.43 15.25
C ASN A 184 -12.44 -17.96 14.84
N PRO A 185 -11.20 -17.57 14.53
CA PRO A 185 -10.91 -16.19 14.09
C PRO A 185 -11.51 -15.94 12.71
N LYS A 186 -11.96 -14.69 12.49
CA LYS A 186 -12.30 -14.19 11.16
C LYS A 186 -11.28 -13.15 10.77
N LEU A 187 -10.44 -13.48 9.80
CA LEU A 187 -9.37 -12.61 9.33
C LEU A 187 -9.79 -11.80 8.11
N SER A 188 -9.09 -10.72 7.84
CA SER A 188 -9.25 -9.95 6.61
C SER A 188 -9.06 -10.81 5.36
N LYS A 189 -9.81 -10.50 4.29
CA LYS A 189 -9.61 -11.12 2.96
C LYS A 189 -8.19 -11.00 2.42
N ILE A 190 -7.41 -10.03 2.87
CA ILE A 190 -5.98 -9.89 2.51
C ILE A 190 -5.21 -11.16 2.81
N PHE A 191 -5.48 -11.81 3.94
CA PHE A 191 -4.84 -13.08 4.28
C PHE A 191 -5.26 -14.25 3.38
N SER A 192 -6.48 -14.19 2.82
CA SER A 192 -6.94 -15.16 1.83
C SER A 192 -6.31 -14.92 0.45
N TRP A 193 -6.28 -13.66 0.00
CA TRP A 193 -5.77 -13.30 -1.32
C TRP A 193 -4.26 -13.48 -1.44
N PHE A 194 -3.53 -13.20 -0.38
CA PHE A 194 -2.07 -13.19 -0.34
C PHE A 194 -1.49 -14.26 0.60
N GLY A 195 -2.26 -15.33 0.89
CA GLY A 195 -1.87 -16.39 1.83
C GLY A 195 -0.46 -16.93 1.58
N ALA A 196 -0.13 -17.19 0.33
CA ALA A 196 1.18 -17.70 -0.07
C ALA A 196 2.36 -16.79 0.34
N ASP A 197 2.15 -15.46 0.44
CA ASP A 197 3.22 -14.54 0.86
C ASP A 197 3.43 -14.61 2.39
N PHE A 198 2.37 -14.79 3.16
CA PHE A 198 2.42 -14.93 4.62
C PHE A 198 2.93 -16.29 5.06
N GLU A 199 2.76 -17.32 4.23
CA GLU A 199 3.13 -18.71 4.53
C GLU A 199 4.56 -19.08 4.12
N LYS A 200 5.30 -18.19 3.48
CA LYS A 200 6.71 -18.46 3.07
C LYS A 200 7.63 -18.84 4.24
N GLN A 201 7.35 -18.41 5.45
CA GLN A 201 8.14 -18.66 6.66
C GLN A 201 7.39 -19.52 7.69
N GLY A 202 6.39 -20.28 7.28
CA GLY A 202 5.56 -21.11 8.14
C GLY A 202 4.09 -21.06 7.71
N ASN A 203 3.17 -21.37 8.61
CA ASN A 203 1.74 -21.26 8.31
C ASN A 203 1.17 -19.91 8.68
N LEU A 204 -0.01 -19.56 8.13
CA LEU A 204 -0.70 -18.29 8.36
C LEU A 204 -0.94 -18.01 9.86
N ARG A 205 -1.30 -19.03 10.65
CA ARG A 205 -1.55 -18.85 12.11
C ARG A 205 -0.29 -18.37 12.84
N ASN A 206 0.85 -18.96 12.52
CA ASN A 206 2.13 -18.56 13.10
C ASN A 206 2.48 -17.12 12.73
N TYR A 207 2.19 -16.74 11.47
CA TYR A 207 2.41 -15.36 11.02
C TYR A 207 1.51 -14.38 11.79
N VAL A 208 0.20 -14.64 11.85
CA VAL A 208 -0.76 -13.81 12.59
C VAL A 208 -0.39 -13.75 14.07
N ASN A 209 -0.04 -14.87 14.67
CA ASN A 209 0.33 -14.94 16.09
C ASN A 209 1.63 -14.21 16.44
N ARG A 210 2.45 -13.85 15.48
CA ARG A 210 3.61 -12.99 15.72
C ARG A 210 3.18 -11.61 16.25
N TYR A 211 2.08 -11.08 15.71
CA TYR A 211 1.58 -9.73 15.96
C TYR A 211 0.31 -9.68 16.81
N ALA A 212 -0.49 -10.74 16.82
CA ALA A 212 -1.80 -10.77 17.46
C ALA A 212 -1.70 -10.68 18.99
N ASP A 213 -2.54 -9.83 19.60
CA ASP A 213 -2.73 -9.76 21.06
C ASP A 213 -3.45 -11.02 21.56
N ILE A 214 -4.49 -11.45 20.85
CA ILE A 214 -5.22 -12.68 21.11
C ILE A 214 -4.67 -13.78 20.21
N LYS A 215 -4.02 -14.79 20.80
CA LYS A 215 -3.40 -15.88 20.04
C LYS A 215 -4.43 -16.86 19.49
N VAL A 216 -4.27 -17.18 18.23
CA VAL A 216 -5.06 -18.19 17.49
C VAL A 216 -4.47 -19.56 17.77
N LYS A 217 -5.30 -20.54 18.17
CA LYS A 217 -4.88 -21.92 18.44
C LYS A 217 -4.45 -22.65 17.17
N ALA A 218 -3.59 -23.64 17.32
CA ALA A 218 -3.06 -24.42 16.20
C ALA A 218 -4.14 -25.17 15.41
N ASP A 219 -5.21 -25.60 16.08
CA ASP A 219 -6.35 -26.30 15.52
C ASP A 219 -7.53 -25.39 15.13
N ALA A 220 -7.36 -24.05 15.25
CA ALA A 220 -8.41 -23.10 14.94
C ALA A 220 -8.86 -23.17 13.48
N ASN A 221 -10.15 -23.05 13.26
CA ASN A 221 -10.72 -22.88 11.94
C ASN A 221 -10.74 -21.39 11.57
N ILE A 222 -9.94 -21.01 10.57
CA ILE A 222 -9.85 -19.63 10.10
C ILE A 222 -10.94 -19.39 9.07
N ASP A 223 -11.76 -18.39 9.31
CA ASP A 223 -12.73 -17.83 8.36
C ASP A 223 -12.30 -16.41 7.96
N TYR A 224 -12.96 -15.82 6.95
CA TYR A 224 -12.60 -14.52 6.42
C TYR A 224 -13.77 -13.53 6.49
N MET A 225 -13.47 -12.28 6.83
CA MET A 225 -14.45 -11.20 6.86
C MET A 225 -14.84 -10.77 5.45
N GLU A 226 -16.03 -10.21 5.30
CA GLU A 226 -16.39 -9.49 4.07
C GLU A 226 -15.46 -8.28 3.89
N TYR A 227 -15.18 -7.95 2.62
CA TYR A 227 -14.31 -6.82 2.28
C TYR A 227 -15.12 -5.63 1.83
N ASP A 228 -15.08 -4.57 2.61
CA ASP A 228 -15.74 -3.30 2.31
C ASP A 228 -14.89 -2.47 1.34
N TRP A 229 -15.40 -2.32 0.12
CA TRP A 229 -14.79 -1.57 -0.96
C TRP A 229 -15.19 -0.09 -1.00
N ASN A 230 -16.04 0.37 -0.07
CA ASN A 230 -16.34 1.80 0.02
C ASN A 230 -15.04 2.59 0.19
N LEU A 231 -15.02 3.80 -0.36
CA LEU A 231 -13.86 4.69 -0.27
C LEU A 231 -13.54 4.98 1.20
N ASN A 232 -12.26 4.99 1.55
CA ASN A 232 -11.78 5.38 2.88
C ASN A 232 -11.78 6.91 3.07
N ASP A 233 -12.89 7.57 2.70
CA ASP A 233 -13.13 9.01 2.79
C ASP A 233 -13.59 9.41 4.20
N GLN A 234 -13.26 10.65 4.65
CA GLN A 234 -13.68 11.20 5.94
C GLN A 234 -15.08 11.79 5.91
#